data_2e2aa40b4fce55ff91cd57679e2958d4
#
_entry.id   2e2aa40b4fce55ff91cd57679e2958d4
#
_cell.length_a   1.000
_cell.length_b   1.000
_cell.length_c   1.000
_cell.angle_alpha   90.00
_cell.angle_beta   90.00
_cell.angle_gamma   90.00
#
_symmetry.space_group_name_H-M   'P 1'
#
loop_
_entity.id
_entity.type
_entity.pdbx_description
1 polymer ?
#
loop_
_entity_poly.entity_id
_entity_poly.type
_entity_poly.pdbx_seq_one_letter_code
_entity_poly.pdbx_strand_id
1 'polypeptide(L)'
;MAKKVLSIEIGQQVTKAVVIDFLKKNPHVYNAFSFDTPEGVMEDGYVKDKDRMAQLLREQMKDNGVKEKEVVFSIASSKIASREVTVPYVPEKNLDNLINATAQDYFPVNMDEYTLAYNVLETVKEKDKKSLKLLLLAAPDSLIQNYYSLADLMGVRVESIDYYGNGSMQVLQKHIGSGYSVCVQIGSLNTMVSVLKENQQIMQRTIPYGTNTIIETMLAHPALECRDETDAMEMLCRENVVYSTLDYEDETVRGTRISEDQWKRSGQSREARKAVTDAVGG
;
A
#
# COMPACT_ATOMS: atom_id res chain seq x y z
N MET A 1 -28.40 -13.34 6.75
CA MET A 1 -27.73 -12.08 7.09
C MET A 1 -26.42 -12.04 6.32
N ALA A 2 -25.98 -10.86 5.86
CA ALA A 2 -24.67 -10.75 5.24
C ALA A 2 -23.57 -11.09 6.28
N LYS A 3 -22.59 -11.90 5.86
CA LYS A 3 -21.44 -12.27 6.71
C LYS A 3 -20.58 -11.02 6.90
N LYS A 4 -20.40 -10.59 8.14
CA LYS A 4 -19.50 -9.50 8.50
C LYS A 4 -18.10 -10.06 8.74
N VAL A 5 -17.11 -9.33 8.29
CA VAL A 5 -15.69 -9.67 8.44
C VAL A 5 -14.94 -8.47 8.97
N LEU A 6 -13.96 -8.70 9.83
CA LEU A 6 -13.02 -7.70 10.27
C LEU A 6 -11.84 -7.67 9.27
N SER A 7 -11.62 -6.54 8.61
CA SER A 7 -10.43 -6.31 7.77
C SER A 7 -9.42 -5.50 8.56
N ILE A 8 -8.17 -5.95 8.59
CA ILE A 8 -7.06 -5.30 9.32
C ILE A 8 -5.89 -5.07 8.38
N GLU A 9 -5.39 -3.84 8.37
CA GLU A 9 -4.12 -3.44 7.79
C GLU A 9 -3.20 -3.00 8.93
N ILE A 10 -2.10 -3.74 9.16
CA ILE A 10 -1.11 -3.37 10.17
C ILE A 10 0.01 -2.63 9.42
N GLY A 11 -0.02 -1.30 9.49
CA GLY A 11 1.04 -0.46 8.94
C GLY A 11 2.20 -0.28 9.91
N GLN A 12 3.30 0.29 9.43
CA GLN A 12 4.49 0.55 10.26
C GLN A 12 4.21 1.55 11.39
N GLN A 13 3.40 2.56 11.12
CA GLN A 13 3.07 3.62 12.07
C GLN A 13 1.61 3.56 12.53
N VAL A 14 0.69 3.16 11.67
CA VAL A 14 -0.74 3.16 11.95
C VAL A 14 -1.38 1.85 11.53
N THR A 15 -2.09 1.21 12.46
CA THR A 15 -2.96 0.07 12.20
C THR A 15 -4.37 0.56 11.93
N LYS A 16 -5.00 0.03 10.89
CA LYS A 16 -6.37 0.35 10.48
C LYS A 16 -7.22 -0.89 10.52
N ALA A 17 -8.45 -0.76 10.98
CA ALA A 17 -9.40 -1.87 11.05
C ALA A 17 -10.80 -1.41 10.62
N VAL A 18 -11.49 -2.28 9.89
CA VAL A 18 -12.82 -2.02 9.35
C VAL A 18 -13.68 -3.27 9.50
N VAL A 19 -14.90 -3.11 10.00
CA VAL A 19 -15.92 -4.18 9.95
C VAL A 19 -16.82 -3.94 8.75
N ILE A 20 -16.85 -4.89 7.83
CA ILE A 20 -17.48 -4.76 6.52
C ILE A 20 -18.23 -6.05 6.14
N ASP A 21 -19.27 -5.95 5.30
CA ASP A 21 -19.85 -7.09 4.61
C ASP A 21 -19.39 -7.16 3.13
N PHE A 22 -19.09 -8.38 2.65
CA PHE A 22 -18.62 -8.62 1.29
C PHE A 22 -19.71 -9.08 0.31
N LEU A 23 -20.92 -9.30 0.77
CA LEU A 23 -21.94 -10.01 0.00
C LEU A 23 -22.70 -9.14 -1.00
N LYS A 24 -22.38 -7.85 -1.09
CA LYS A 24 -23.11 -6.92 -1.94
C LYS A 24 -22.20 -6.18 -2.91
N LYS A 25 -22.78 -5.82 -4.05
CA LYS A 25 -22.13 -4.96 -5.04
C LYS A 25 -21.60 -3.64 -4.45
N ASN A 26 -22.22 -3.19 -3.36
CA ASN A 26 -21.77 -2.08 -2.52
C ASN A 26 -21.61 -2.60 -1.09
N PRO A 27 -20.37 -2.84 -0.63
CA PRO A 27 -20.12 -3.28 0.72
C PRO A 27 -20.58 -2.21 1.72
N HIS A 28 -21.09 -2.65 2.88
CA HIS A 28 -21.49 -1.74 3.95
C HIS A 28 -20.45 -1.76 5.06
N VAL A 29 -19.94 -0.58 5.41
CA VAL A 29 -19.02 -0.38 6.53
C VAL A 29 -19.84 -0.21 7.81
N TYR A 30 -19.66 -1.10 8.78
CA TYR A 30 -20.34 -1.08 10.07
C TYR A 30 -19.54 -0.35 11.14
N ASN A 31 -18.21 -0.48 11.08
CA ASN A 31 -17.30 0.17 11.99
C ASN A 31 -15.95 0.40 11.28
N ALA A 32 -15.26 1.46 11.65
CA ALA A 32 -13.91 1.75 11.16
C ALA A 32 -13.15 2.49 12.26
N PHE A 33 -11.94 2.06 12.56
CA PHE A 33 -11.06 2.68 13.54
C PHE A 33 -9.59 2.51 13.17
N SER A 34 -8.76 3.35 13.72
CA SER A 34 -7.30 3.26 13.57
C SER A 34 -6.62 3.61 14.89
N PHE A 35 -5.41 3.15 15.05
CA PHE A 35 -4.58 3.41 16.22
C PHE A 35 -3.10 3.29 15.84
N ASP A 36 -2.24 3.90 16.65
CA ASP A 36 -0.81 3.88 16.41
C ASP A 36 -0.26 2.47 16.59
N THR A 37 0.51 2.01 15.61
CA THR A 37 1.26 0.76 15.72
C THR A 37 2.46 1.01 16.62
N PRO A 38 2.62 0.26 17.73
CA PRO A 38 3.74 0.50 18.63
C PRO A 38 5.08 0.31 17.94
N GLU A 39 6.04 1.15 18.28
CA GLU A 39 7.40 1.06 17.78
C GLU A 39 8.03 -0.32 18.00
N GLY A 40 8.75 -0.82 17.01
CA GLY A 40 9.42 -2.11 17.04
C GLY A 40 8.50 -3.33 16.85
N VAL A 41 7.18 -3.14 16.80
CA VAL A 41 6.23 -4.25 16.59
C VAL A 41 6.21 -4.73 15.14
N MET A 42 6.45 -3.82 14.18
CA MET A 42 6.43 -4.13 12.75
C MET A 42 7.82 -3.93 12.11
N GLU A 43 8.17 -4.82 11.21
CA GLU A 43 9.34 -4.69 10.35
C GLU A 43 9.04 -5.28 8.98
N ASP A 44 9.02 -4.44 7.94
CA ASP A 44 8.78 -4.82 6.54
C ASP A 44 7.61 -5.80 6.35
N GLY A 45 6.47 -5.49 6.96
CA GLY A 45 5.25 -6.29 6.89
C GLY A 45 5.18 -7.47 7.86
N TYR A 46 6.25 -7.81 8.57
CA TYR A 46 6.24 -8.84 9.61
C TYR A 46 5.88 -8.24 10.97
N VAL A 47 4.97 -8.90 11.68
CA VAL A 47 4.72 -8.62 13.09
C VAL A 47 5.80 -9.30 13.92
N LYS A 48 6.74 -8.54 14.48
CA LYS A 48 7.89 -9.02 15.25
C LYS A 48 7.49 -9.38 16.67
N ASP A 49 6.69 -8.53 17.32
CA ASP A 49 6.12 -8.78 18.64
C ASP A 49 4.62 -9.08 18.50
N LYS A 50 4.33 -10.36 18.19
CA LYS A 50 2.96 -10.82 17.99
C LYS A 50 2.12 -10.79 19.25
N ASP A 51 2.70 -11.04 20.43
CA ASP A 51 1.98 -11.04 21.69
C ASP A 51 1.47 -9.64 22.02
N ARG A 52 2.35 -8.64 21.94
CA ARG A 52 2.00 -7.24 22.15
C ARG A 52 0.96 -6.77 21.13
N MET A 53 1.15 -7.11 19.85
CA MET A 53 0.19 -6.71 18.82
C MET A 53 -1.16 -7.39 18.96
N ALA A 54 -1.19 -8.67 19.28
CA ALA A 54 -2.44 -9.41 19.52
C ALA A 54 -3.20 -8.87 20.73
N GLN A 55 -2.48 -8.53 21.81
CA GLN A 55 -3.10 -7.89 22.97
C GLN A 55 -3.73 -6.57 22.58
N LEU A 56 -2.99 -5.68 21.93
CA LEU A 56 -3.48 -4.36 21.51
C LEU A 56 -4.69 -4.48 20.57
N LEU A 57 -4.63 -5.38 19.58
CA LEU A 57 -5.75 -5.61 18.67
C LEU A 57 -7.01 -6.09 19.42
N ARG A 58 -6.87 -7.00 20.40
CA ARG A 58 -8.01 -7.44 21.23
C ARG A 58 -8.61 -6.30 22.05
N GLU A 59 -7.77 -5.43 22.63
CA GLU A 59 -8.18 -4.25 23.38
C GLU A 59 -8.95 -3.29 22.45
N GLN A 60 -8.37 -2.95 21.31
CA GLN A 60 -8.99 -2.06 20.32
C GLN A 60 -10.30 -2.64 19.75
N MET A 61 -10.35 -3.94 19.49
CA MET A 61 -11.60 -4.61 19.08
C MET A 61 -12.67 -4.48 20.16
N LYS A 62 -12.32 -4.69 21.44
CA LYS A 62 -13.23 -4.57 22.56
C LYS A 62 -13.75 -3.14 22.72
N ASP A 63 -12.85 -2.16 22.70
CA ASP A 63 -13.18 -0.74 22.89
C ASP A 63 -14.07 -0.21 21.77
N ASN A 64 -13.91 -0.74 20.56
CA ASN A 64 -14.74 -0.40 19.40
C ASN A 64 -15.95 -1.33 19.22
N GLY A 65 -16.23 -2.23 20.16
CA GLY A 65 -17.41 -3.10 20.14
C GLY A 65 -17.39 -4.17 19.03
N VAL A 66 -16.20 -4.50 18.48
CA VAL A 66 -16.03 -5.52 17.42
C VAL A 66 -16.14 -6.91 18.02
N LYS A 67 -17.02 -7.74 17.44
CA LYS A 67 -17.30 -9.11 17.91
C LYS A 67 -16.98 -10.16 16.83
N GLU A 68 -16.61 -9.72 15.66
CA GLU A 68 -16.29 -10.55 14.51
C GLU A 68 -15.12 -11.49 14.85
N LYS A 69 -15.27 -12.75 14.45
CA LYS A 69 -14.26 -13.81 14.68
C LYS A 69 -13.56 -14.22 13.39
N GLU A 70 -13.91 -13.61 12.29
CA GLU A 70 -13.27 -13.82 10.99
C GLU A 70 -12.55 -12.56 10.59
N VAL A 71 -11.28 -12.72 10.19
CA VAL A 71 -10.39 -11.62 9.84
C VAL A 71 -9.86 -11.78 8.42
N VAL A 72 -9.80 -10.66 7.71
CA VAL A 72 -9.01 -10.49 6.48
C VAL A 72 -7.84 -9.59 6.80
N PHE A 73 -6.62 -10.06 6.56
CA PHE A 73 -5.44 -9.21 6.65
C PHE A 73 -5.09 -8.64 5.28
N SER A 74 -4.84 -7.34 5.24
CA SER A 74 -4.24 -6.66 4.09
C SER A 74 -2.76 -6.45 4.38
N ILE A 75 -1.89 -7.09 3.59
CA ILE A 75 -0.45 -7.11 3.85
C ILE A 75 0.36 -6.41 2.76
N ALA A 76 1.43 -5.76 3.18
CA ALA A 76 2.45 -5.19 2.30
C ALA A 76 3.84 -5.53 2.86
N SER A 77 4.77 -5.87 1.98
CA SER A 77 6.18 -6.12 2.33
C SER A 77 7.03 -5.94 1.08
N SER A 78 8.26 -5.47 1.24
CA SER A 78 9.24 -5.42 0.15
C SER A 78 9.63 -6.82 -0.36
N LYS A 79 9.39 -7.86 0.44
CA LYS A 79 9.66 -9.26 0.10
C LYS A 79 8.57 -9.91 -0.75
N ILE A 80 7.42 -9.27 -0.93
CA ILE A 80 6.41 -9.73 -1.88
C ILE A 80 6.87 -9.34 -3.28
N ALA A 81 7.32 -10.33 -4.05
CA ALA A 81 7.73 -10.11 -5.42
C ALA A 81 6.50 -10.03 -6.34
N SER A 82 6.50 -9.10 -7.28
CA SER A 82 5.47 -8.97 -8.31
C SER A 82 6.07 -9.01 -9.71
N ARG A 83 5.38 -9.69 -10.65
CA ARG A 83 5.78 -9.77 -12.07
C ARG A 83 4.56 -9.72 -12.97
N GLU A 84 4.64 -8.89 -13.99
CA GLU A 84 3.71 -8.96 -15.11
C GLU A 84 4.23 -9.99 -16.11
N VAL A 85 3.39 -10.98 -16.42
CA VAL A 85 3.74 -12.07 -17.34
C VAL A 85 2.63 -12.26 -18.37
N THR A 86 3.01 -12.76 -19.55
CA THR A 86 2.07 -13.17 -20.58
C THR A 86 2.17 -14.68 -20.75
N VAL A 87 1.05 -15.37 -20.53
CA VAL A 87 0.96 -16.82 -20.67
C VAL A 87 -0.02 -17.21 -21.78
N PRO A 88 0.12 -18.38 -22.40
CA PRO A 88 -0.89 -18.89 -23.32
C PRO A 88 -2.27 -18.94 -22.64
N TYR A 89 -3.32 -18.66 -23.39
CA TYR A 89 -4.67 -18.80 -22.87
C TYR A 89 -4.98 -20.24 -22.52
N VAL A 90 -5.38 -20.45 -21.27
CA VAL A 90 -5.96 -21.72 -20.79
C VAL A 90 -7.29 -21.42 -20.10
N PRO A 91 -8.20 -22.41 -20.03
CA PRO A 91 -9.41 -22.28 -19.19
C PRO A 91 -9.02 -21.99 -17.74
N GLU A 92 -9.82 -21.18 -17.04
CA GLU A 92 -9.58 -20.72 -15.66
C GLU A 92 -9.20 -21.88 -14.71
N LYS A 93 -9.90 -23.02 -14.81
CA LYS A 93 -9.62 -24.24 -14.02
C LYS A 93 -8.21 -24.82 -14.19
N ASN A 94 -7.48 -24.45 -15.25
CA ASN A 94 -6.14 -24.94 -15.56
C ASN A 94 -5.07 -23.87 -15.30
N LEU A 95 -5.48 -22.65 -14.94
CA LEU A 95 -4.57 -21.52 -14.82
C LEU A 95 -3.65 -21.68 -13.61
N ASP A 96 -4.17 -22.16 -12.48
CA ASP A 96 -3.37 -22.47 -11.29
C ASP A 96 -2.26 -23.48 -11.59
N ASN A 97 -2.58 -24.55 -12.32
CA ASN A 97 -1.58 -25.57 -12.69
C ASN A 97 -0.51 -24.99 -13.61
N LEU A 98 -0.90 -24.17 -14.59
CA LEU A 98 0.04 -23.52 -15.48
C LEU A 98 0.98 -22.59 -14.72
N ILE A 99 0.45 -21.75 -13.86
CA ILE A 99 1.23 -20.78 -13.08
C ILE A 99 2.20 -21.51 -12.16
N ASN A 100 1.73 -22.50 -11.39
CA ASN A 100 2.59 -23.27 -10.50
C ASN A 100 3.72 -24.01 -11.25
N ALA A 101 3.44 -24.55 -12.43
CA ALA A 101 4.44 -25.25 -13.25
C ALA A 101 5.50 -24.30 -13.84
N THR A 102 5.19 -23.01 -14.04
CA THR A 102 6.08 -22.04 -14.69
C THR A 102 6.59 -20.94 -13.73
N ALA A 103 6.20 -20.97 -12.46
CA ALA A 103 6.55 -19.94 -11.49
C ALA A 103 8.05 -19.71 -11.35
N GLN A 104 8.84 -20.78 -11.38
CA GLN A 104 10.30 -20.72 -11.27
C GLN A 104 10.94 -19.89 -12.40
N ASP A 105 10.28 -19.82 -13.58
CA ASP A 105 10.79 -19.04 -14.72
C ASP A 105 10.64 -17.53 -14.49
N TYR A 106 9.74 -17.12 -13.60
CA TYR A 106 9.42 -15.71 -13.37
C TYR A 106 10.07 -15.12 -12.13
N PHE A 107 10.39 -15.96 -11.14
CA PHE A 107 10.94 -15.51 -9.87
C PHE A 107 12.30 -16.18 -9.59
N PRO A 108 13.37 -15.40 -9.36
CA PRO A 108 14.71 -15.93 -9.06
C PRO A 108 14.83 -16.32 -7.57
N VAL A 109 13.85 -17.05 -7.04
CA VAL A 109 13.77 -17.51 -5.65
C VAL A 109 13.34 -18.96 -5.59
N ASN A 110 13.58 -19.63 -4.45
CA ASN A 110 13.08 -20.99 -4.24
C ASN A 110 11.56 -20.97 -4.04
N MET A 111 10.80 -21.35 -5.06
CA MET A 111 9.33 -21.28 -5.03
C MET A 111 8.69 -22.22 -4.00
N ASP A 112 9.40 -23.20 -3.45
CA ASP A 112 8.90 -24.08 -2.38
C ASP A 112 8.70 -23.34 -1.05
N GLU A 113 9.21 -22.11 -0.94
CA GLU A 113 9.09 -21.25 0.25
C GLU A 113 8.13 -20.06 0.02
N TYR A 114 7.39 -20.08 -1.10
CA TYR A 114 6.53 -18.97 -1.49
C TYR A 114 5.13 -19.41 -1.87
N THR A 115 4.16 -18.69 -1.35
CA THR A 115 2.76 -18.76 -1.80
C THR A 115 2.56 -17.85 -2.99
N LEU A 116 1.98 -18.40 -4.07
CA LEU A 116 1.65 -17.67 -5.29
C LEU A 116 0.20 -17.17 -5.27
N ALA A 117 0.02 -15.97 -5.78
CA ALA A 117 -1.28 -15.41 -6.14
C ALA A 117 -1.18 -14.73 -7.51
N TYR A 118 -2.31 -14.52 -8.19
CA TYR A 118 -2.32 -13.80 -9.45
C TYR A 118 -3.62 -13.04 -9.69
N ASN A 119 -3.51 -11.99 -10.50
CA ASN A 119 -4.65 -11.29 -11.07
C ASN A 119 -4.57 -11.35 -12.60
N VAL A 120 -5.71 -11.64 -13.25
CA VAL A 120 -5.80 -11.54 -14.70
C VAL A 120 -6.01 -10.07 -15.07
N LEU A 121 -4.98 -9.46 -15.66
CA LEU A 121 -5.02 -8.06 -16.07
C LEU A 121 -5.77 -7.89 -17.39
N GLU A 122 -5.47 -8.73 -18.37
CA GLU A 122 -6.03 -8.61 -19.71
C GLU A 122 -6.04 -9.96 -20.44
N THR A 123 -7.05 -10.15 -21.31
CA THR A 123 -7.04 -11.20 -22.31
C THR A 123 -6.68 -10.60 -23.66
N VAL A 124 -5.48 -10.91 -24.16
CA VAL A 124 -4.97 -10.42 -25.43
C VAL A 124 -5.34 -11.38 -26.54
N LYS A 125 -5.91 -10.86 -27.63
CA LYS A 125 -6.25 -11.63 -28.84
C LYS A 125 -5.45 -11.03 -30.01
N GLU A 126 -4.53 -11.81 -30.57
CA GLU A 126 -3.76 -11.46 -31.75
C GLU A 126 -3.99 -12.50 -32.83
N LYS A 127 -4.67 -12.08 -33.94
CA LYS A 127 -5.03 -12.95 -35.06
C LYS A 127 -5.52 -14.35 -34.59
N ASP A 128 -4.63 -15.36 -34.65
CA ASP A 128 -4.96 -16.76 -34.30
C ASP A 128 -4.49 -17.18 -32.90
N LYS A 129 -3.93 -16.25 -32.11
CA LYS A 129 -3.39 -16.53 -30.77
C LYS A 129 -4.17 -15.78 -29.72
N LYS A 130 -4.44 -16.47 -28.62
CA LYS A 130 -5.05 -15.90 -27.41
C LYS A 130 -4.09 -16.10 -26.26
N SER A 131 -3.84 -15.05 -25.47
CA SER A 131 -2.97 -15.07 -24.30
C SER A 131 -3.61 -14.32 -23.14
N LEU A 132 -3.11 -14.57 -21.94
CA LEU A 132 -3.48 -13.87 -20.73
C LEU A 132 -2.30 -13.05 -20.24
N LYS A 133 -2.51 -11.78 -19.99
CA LYS A 133 -1.58 -10.94 -19.23
C LYS A 133 -1.96 -11.01 -17.76
N LEU A 134 -1.01 -11.43 -16.92
CA LEU A 134 -1.22 -11.65 -15.50
C LEU A 134 -0.27 -10.76 -14.69
N LEU A 135 -0.73 -10.33 -13.52
CA LEU A 135 0.13 -9.89 -12.43
C LEU A 135 0.30 -11.07 -11.48
N LEU A 136 1.49 -11.64 -11.43
CA LEU A 136 1.85 -12.67 -10.47
C LEU A 136 2.43 -12.03 -9.22
N LEU A 137 2.08 -12.58 -8.07
CA LEU A 137 2.60 -12.23 -6.76
C LEU A 137 3.18 -13.48 -6.11
N ALA A 138 4.38 -13.36 -5.55
CA ALA A 138 4.99 -14.40 -4.73
C ALA A 138 5.28 -13.82 -3.35
N ALA A 139 4.58 -14.32 -2.34
CA ALA A 139 4.72 -13.93 -0.95
C ALA A 139 5.46 -15.02 -0.17
N PRO A 140 6.48 -14.70 0.65
CA PRO A 140 7.14 -15.70 1.49
C PRO A 140 6.15 -16.40 2.42
N ASP A 141 6.21 -17.73 2.50
CA ASP A 141 5.36 -18.51 3.41
C ASP A 141 5.56 -18.10 4.86
N SER A 142 6.77 -17.70 5.23
CA SER A 142 7.08 -17.15 6.56
C SER A 142 6.27 -15.89 6.87
N LEU A 143 6.01 -15.03 5.87
CA LEU A 143 5.15 -13.85 6.04
C LEU A 143 3.69 -14.27 6.24
N ILE A 144 3.19 -15.18 5.44
CA ILE A 144 1.82 -15.71 5.56
C ILE A 144 1.61 -16.36 6.93
N GLN A 145 2.52 -17.23 7.37
CA GLN A 145 2.47 -17.91 8.66
C GLN A 145 2.57 -16.92 9.85
N ASN A 146 3.27 -15.80 9.67
CA ASN A 146 3.35 -14.75 10.68
C ASN A 146 1.97 -14.20 11.04
N TYR A 147 1.11 -13.96 10.04
CA TYR A 147 -0.27 -13.47 10.24
C TYR A 147 -1.22 -14.57 10.76
N TYR A 148 -1.05 -15.82 10.34
CA TYR A 148 -1.82 -16.92 10.95
C TYR A 148 -1.51 -17.04 12.44
N SER A 149 -0.23 -16.98 12.82
CA SER A 149 0.18 -17.01 14.23
C SER A 149 -0.37 -15.83 15.03
N LEU A 150 -0.44 -14.64 14.43
CA LEU A 150 -1.07 -13.47 15.05
C LEU A 150 -2.57 -13.70 15.27
N ALA A 151 -3.27 -14.22 14.27
CA ALA A 151 -4.70 -14.51 14.36
C ALA A 151 -5.02 -15.54 15.46
N ASP A 152 -4.19 -16.56 15.61
CA ASP A 152 -4.31 -17.56 16.69
C ASP A 152 -4.19 -16.88 18.06
N LEU A 153 -3.21 -16.00 18.26
CA LEU A 153 -3.05 -15.22 19.50
C LEU A 153 -4.23 -14.27 19.74
N MET A 154 -4.83 -13.73 18.69
CA MET A 154 -6.04 -12.91 18.80
C MET A 154 -7.30 -13.71 19.12
N GLY A 155 -7.30 -15.03 18.89
CA GLY A 155 -8.47 -15.89 18.99
C GLY A 155 -9.50 -15.65 17.89
N VAL A 156 -9.03 -15.37 16.67
CA VAL A 156 -9.84 -15.16 15.46
C VAL A 156 -9.39 -16.11 14.34
N ARG A 157 -10.27 -16.34 13.37
CA ARG A 157 -10.00 -17.18 12.20
C ARG A 157 -9.64 -16.33 10.99
N VAL A 158 -8.55 -16.65 10.32
CA VAL A 158 -8.20 -16.02 9.05
C VAL A 158 -9.16 -16.47 7.96
N GLU A 159 -9.89 -15.54 7.37
CA GLU A 159 -10.72 -15.76 6.19
C GLU A 159 -9.89 -15.66 4.92
N SER A 160 -9.03 -14.66 4.85
CA SER A 160 -8.05 -14.49 3.78
C SER A 160 -6.92 -13.56 4.20
N ILE A 161 -5.80 -13.67 3.50
CA ILE A 161 -4.72 -12.70 3.50
C ILE A 161 -4.63 -12.15 2.09
N ASP A 162 -4.79 -10.84 1.93
CA ASP A 162 -4.78 -10.18 0.63
C ASP A 162 -3.60 -9.22 0.53
N TYR A 163 -3.13 -9.03 -0.68
CA TYR A 163 -2.11 -8.04 -0.96
C TYR A 163 -2.71 -6.63 -0.96
N TYR A 164 -2.10 -5.72 -0.23
CA TYR A 164 -2.53 -4.33 -0.09
C TYR A 164 -2.86 -3.63 -1.43
N GLY A 165 -2.03 -3.84 -2.45
CA GLY A 165 -2.24 -3.29 -3.77
C GLY A 165 -3.52 -3.76 -4.47
N ASN A 166 -3.95 -5.00 -4.21
CA ASN A 166 -5.18 -5.54 -4.78
C ASN A 166 -6.42 -4.85 -4.21
N GLY A 167 -6.50 -4.71 -2.89
CA GLY A 167 -7.61 -4.03 -2.22
C GLY A 167 -7.76 -2.57 -2.68
N SER A 168 -6.65 -1.85 -2.78
CA SER A 168 -6.64 -0.46 -3.27
C SER A 168 -7.15 -0.35 -4.71
N MET A 169 -6.73 -1.26 -5.60
CA MET A 169 -7.19 -1.27 -6.99
C MET A 169 -8.69 -1.50 -7.12
N GLN A 170 -9.27 -2.42 -6.33
CA GLN A 170 -10.71 -2.69 -6.37
C GLN A 170 -11.56 -1.47 -6.03
N VAL A 171 -11.06 -0.61 -5.14
CA VAL A 171 -11.74 0.65 -4.80
C VAL A 171 -11.55 1.67 -5.91
N LEU A 172 -10.31 1.88 -6.37
CA LEU A 172 -9.96 2.89 -7.35
C LEU A 172 -10.66 2.67 -8.70
N GLN A 173 -10.75 1.43 -9.18
CA GLN A 173 -11.43 1.07 -10.42
C GLN A 173 -12.87 1.58 -10.50
N LYS A 174 -13.53 1.78 -9.36
CA LYS A 174 -14.91 2.30 -9.30
C LYS A 174 -15.00 3.83 -9.44
N HIS A 175 -13.90 4.52 -9.22
CA HIS A 175 -13.83 5.99 -9.17
C HIS A 175 -13.05 6.61 -10.32
N ILE A 176 -12.34 5.79 -11.10
CA ILE A 176 -11.51 6.23 -12.21
C ILE A 176 -12.35 6.17 -13.49
N GLY A 177 -12.24 7.22 -14.30
CA GLY A 177 -12.92 7.33 -15.59
C GLY A 177 -12.20 6.58 -16.73
N SER A 178 -12.62 6.82 -17.97
CA SER A 178 -11.97 6.31 -19.18
C SER A 178 -10.59 6.94 -19.39
N GLY A 179 -9.71 6.23 -20.11
CA GLY A 179 -8.36 6.67 -20.43
C GLY A 179 -7.30 6.12 -19.48
N TYR A 180 -6.18 6.83 -19.37
CA TYR A 180 -5.08 6.47 -18.48
C TYR A 180 -5.20 7.18 -17.14
N SER A 181 -4.95 6.45 -16.06
CA SER A 181 -4.88 6.99 -14.70
C SER A 181 -3.65 6.45 -13.99
N VAL A 182 -3.00 7.28 -13.21
CA VAL A 182 -1.89 6.89 -12.34
C VAL A 182 -2.32 7.05 -10.90
N CYS A 183 -2.18 6.00 -10.12
CA CYS A 183 -2.40 6.02 -8.68
C CYS A 183 -1.05 5.87 -7.97
N VAL A 184 -0.75 6.82 -7.11
CA VAL A 184 0.45 6.82 -6.27
C VAL A 184 0.00 6.70 -4.81
N GLN A 185 0.43 5.65 -4.14
CA GLN A 185 0.14 5.41 -2.73
C GLN A 185 1.45 5.47 -1.95
N ILE A 186 1.63 6.57 -1.21
CA ILE A 186 2.84 6.80 -0.41
C ILE A 186 2.58 6.24 0.99
N GLY A 187 3.30 5.18 1.34
CA GLY A 187 3.32 4.62 2.68
C GLY A 187 4.54 5.10 3.47
N SER A 188 4.72 4.56 4.68
CA SER A 188 5.88 4.92 5.52
C SER A 188 7.20 4.41 4.96
N LEU A 189 7.25 3.16 4.46
CA LEU A 189 8.47 2.53 3.94
C LEU A 189 8.53 2.46 2.41
N ASN A 190 7.37 2.35 1.76
CA ASN A 190 7.28 2.08 0.33
C ASN A 190 6.23 2.97 -0.33
N THR A 191 6.48 3.32 -1.57
CA THR A 191 5.49 3.95 -2.45
C THR A 191 5.06 2.96 -3.52
N MET A 192 3.76 2.75 -3.67
CA MET A 192 3.21 1.94 -4.74
C MET A 192 2.67 2.82 -5.86
N VAL A 193 3.12 2.57 -7.06
CA VAL A 193 2.65 3.24 -8.28
C VAL A 193 1.88 2.23 -9.13
N SER A 194 0.63 2.53 -9.42
CA SER A 194 -0.23 1.73 -10.29
C SER A 194 -0.70 2.56 -11.47
N VAL A 195 -0.64 1.97 -12.65
CA VAL A 195 -1.17 2.58 -13.88
C VAL A 195 -2.39 1.78 -14.32
N LEU A 196 -3.48 2.49 -14.57
CA LEU A 196 -4.72 1.94 -15.09
C LEU A 196 -4.99 2.49 -16.49
N LYS A 197 -5.56 1.66 -17.33
CA LYS A 197 -6.12 2.02 -18.63
C LYS A 197 -7.53 1.47 -18.71
N GLU A 198 -8.52 2.33 -19.01
CA GLU A 198 -9.93 1.93 -19.11
C GLU A 198 -10.38 1.13 -17.87
N ASN A 199 -10.01 1.60 -16.68
CA ASN A 199 -10.26 0.94 -15.38
C ASN A 199 -9.58 -0.42 -15.18
N GLN A 200 -8.70 -0.85 -16.09
CA GLN A 200 -7.92 -2.06 -15.91
C GLN A 200 -6.49 -1.71 -15.50
N GLN A 201 -5.99 -2.36 -14.48
CA GLN A 201 -4.60 -2.22 -14.08
C GLN A 201 -3.70 -2.81 -15.17
N ILE A 202 -2.76 -2.01 -15.66
CA ILE A 202 -1.81 -2.43 -16.69
C ILE A 202 -0.37 -2.47 -16.19
N MET A 203 -0.08 -1.83 -15.06
CA MET A 203 1.24 -1.84 -14.42
C MET A 203 1.11 -1.60 -12.92
N GLN A 204 1.97 -2.22 -12.15
CA GLN A 204 2.18 -1.91 -10.74
C GLN A 204 3.66 -2.04 -10.39
N ARG A 205 4.17 -1.08 -9.62
CA ARG A 205 5.54 -1.08 -9.09
C ARG A 205 5.54 -0.60 -7.65
N THR A 206 6.36 -1.24 -6.85
CA THR A 206 6.66 -0.79 -5.48
C THR A 206 8.06 -0.20 -5.48
N ILE A 207 8.17 1.02 -4.98
CA ILE A 207 9.43 1.76 -4.84
C ILE A 207 9.76 1.75 -3.35
N PRO A 208 10.98 1.34 -2.91
CA PRO A 208 11.37 1.33 -1.51
C PRO A 208 11.73 2.76 -1.04
N TYR A 209 10.77 3.65 -1.11
CA TYR A 209 10.84 5.04 -0.71
C TYR A 209 9.48 5.46 -0.15
N GLY A 210 9.44 5.98 1.06
CA GLY A 210 8.22 6.37 1.75
C GLY A 210 8.40 7.60 2.64
N THR A 211 7.40 7.92 3.42
CA THR A 211 7.43 9.10 4.30
C THR A 211 8.55 9.04 5.33
N ASN A 212 8.98 7.85 5.78
CA ASN A 212 10.11 7.73 6.71
C ASN A 212 11.41 8.25 6.09
N THR A 213 11.68 7.93 4.83
CA THR A 213 12.88 8.43 4.13
C THR A 213 12.84 9.95 3.99
N ILE A 214 11.65 10.52 3.73
CA ILE A 214 11.46 11.98 3.68
C ILE A 214 11.78 12.59 5.05
N ILE A 215 11.18 12.04 6.11
CA ILE A 215 11.37 12.51 7.49
C ILE A 215 12.85 12.41 7.91
N GLU A 216 13.50 11.27 7.67
CA GLU A 216 14.93 11.09 7.96
C GLU A 216 15.80 12.13 7.25
N THR A 217 15.50 12.39 5.98
CA THR A 217 16.19 13.42 5.18
C THR A 217 15.97 14.82 5.76
N MET A 218 14.75 15.12 6.20
CA MET A 218 14.42 16.40 6.83
C MET A 218 15.15 16.59 8.16
N LEU A 219 15.17 15.55 9.01
CA LEU A 219 15.89 15.57 10.29
C LEU A 219 17.39 15.75 10.11
N ALA A 220 17.95 15.16 9.05
CA ALA A 220 19.38 15.29 8.74
C ALA A 220 19.75 16.67 8.16
N HIS A 221 18.77 17.49 7.74
CA HIS A 221 19.02 18.75 7.06
C HIS A 221 19.08 19.95 8.02
N PRO A 222 20.25 20.59 8.22
CA PRO A 222 20.43 21.63 9.25
C PRO A 222 19.52 22.86 9.09
N ALA A 223 19.10 23.18 7.85
CA ALA A 223 18.26 24.36 7.58
C ALA A 223 16.78 24.18 7.96
N LEU A 224 16.34 22.95 8.29
CA LEU A 224 14.93 22.66 8.62
C LEU A 224 14.65 22.77 10.12
N GLU A 225 15.71 22.71 10.96
CA GLU A 225 15.60 22.80 12.42
C GLU A 225 14.55 21.85 13.05
N CYS A 226 14.26 20.70 12.37
CA CYS A 226 13.38 19.69 12.92
C CYS A 226 14.04 19.01 14.11
N ARG A 227 13.34 18.96 15.25
CA ARG A 227 13.84 18.37 16.49
C ARG A 227 13.64 16.86 16.52
N ASP A 228 12.51 16.41 15.97
CA ASP A 228 12.08 15.01 15.95
C ASP A 228 11.15 14.71 14.77
N GLU A 229 10.73 13.45 14.64
CA GLU A 229 9.84 12.99 13.56
C GLU A 229 8.48 13.71 13.60
N THR A 230 8.00 14.09 14.79
CA THR A 230 6.72 14.78 14.94
C THR A 230 6.80 16.19 14.35
N ASP A 231 7.87 16.93 14.65
CA ASP A 231 8.11 18.25 14.06
C ASP A 231 8.21 18.16 12.54
N ALA A 232 8.93 17.18 12.02
CA ALA A 232 9.09 16.98 10.57
C ALA A 232 7.76 16.66 9.90
N MET A 233 6.95 15.78 10.50
CA MET A 233 5.62 15.43 10.01
C MET A 233 4.66 16.63 10.07
N GLU A 234 4.68 17.40 11.16
CA GLU A 234 3.87 18.61 11.27
C GLU A 234 4.25 19.63 10.20
N MET A 235 5.54 19.78 9.91
CA MET A 235 6.02 20.65 8.84
C MET A 235 5.50 20.22 7.48
N LEU A 236 5.56 18.91 7.16
CA LEU A 236 5.00 18.36 5.92
C LEU A 236 3.50 18.58 5.78
N CYS A 237 2.74 18.50 6.88
CA CYS A 237 1.29 18.63 6.87
C CYS A 237 0.80 20.08 6.84
N ARG A 238 1.51 21.00 7.48
CA ARG A 238 1.05 22.39 7.68
C ARG A 238 1.42 23.30 6.53
N GLU A 239 2.51 23.02 5.82
CA GLU A 239 3.05 23.92 4.85
C GLU A 239 3.11 23.33 3.45
N ASN A 240 2.77 24.13 2.46
CA ASN A 240 3.02 23.78 1.07
C ASN A 240 4.51 24.00 0.77
N VAL A 241 5.33 23.04 1.20
CA VAL A 241 6.80 23.13 1.20
C VAL A 241 7.45 22.55 -0.07
N VAL A 242 6.65 21.89 -0.91
CA VAL A 242 7.16 21.30 -2.15
C VAL A 242 7.37 22.38 -3.19
N TYR A 243 8.60 22.51 -3.65
CA TYR A 243 9.00 23.33 -4.78
C TYR A 243 8.97 22.50 -6.05
N SER A 244 8.22 22.92 -7.05
CA SER A 244 8.42 22.39 -8.39
C SER A 244 9.50 23.23 -9.08
N THR A 245 10.56 22.59 -9.58
CA THR A 245 11.53 23.26 -10.45
C THR A 245 10.87 23.82 -11.72
N LEU A 246 9.72 23.28 -12.10
CA LEU A 246 8.88 23.77 -13.20
C LEU A 246 8.25 25.14 -12.89
N ASP A 247 8.12 25.53 -11.63
CA ASP A 247 7.60 26.85 -11.25
C ASP A 247 8.58 27.99 -11.54
N TYR A 248 9.81 27.67 -11.91
CA TYR A 248 10.85 28.67 -12.16
C TYR A 248 11.02 29.05 -13.64
N GLU A 249 10.64 28.17 -14.57
CA GLU A 249 10.97 28.36 -15.99
C GLU A 249 9.76 28.64 -16.88
N ASP A 250 8.53 28.40 -16.42
CA ASP A 250 7.35 28.58 -17.25
C ASP A 250 6.27 29.46 -16.60
N GLU A 251 6.24 30.75 -17.01
CA GLU A 251 5.19 31.68 -16.58
C GLU A 251 3.78 31.28 -17.10
N THR A 252 3.66 30.22 -17.89
CA THR A 252 2.41 29.77 -18.50
C THR A 252 1.69 28.68 -17.72
N VAL A 253 2.34 28.01 -16.76
CA VAL A 253 1.70 27.01 -15.92
C VAL A 253 0.91 27.70 -14.81
N ARG A 254 -0.40 27.81 -15.00
CA ARG A 254 -1.36 28.29 -14.00
C ARG A 254 -1.60 27.26 -12.90
N GLY A 255 -0.58 26.93 -12.12
CA GLY A 255 -0.70 26.36 -10.81
C GLY A 255 -0.71 27.47 -9.78
N THR A 256 -1.37 27.30 -8.65
CA THR A 256 -1.51 28.29 -7.58
C THR A 256 -0.12 28.80 -7.15
N ARG A 257 0.33 29.91 -7.71
CA ARG A 257 1.54 30.60 -7.26
C ARG A 257 1.33 31.04 -5.82
N ILE A 258 2.13 30.50 -4.92
CA ILE A 258 2.26 31.11 -3.60
C ILE A 258 3.02 32.41 -3.81
N SER A 259 2.39 33.54 -3.51
CA SER A 259 3.03 34.85 -3.68
C SER A 259 4.19 35.00 -2.67
N GLU A 260 5.18 35.84 -3.04
CA GLU A 260 6.31 36.17 -2.14
C GLU A 260 5.85 36.68 -0.76
N ASP A 261 4.66 37.28 -0.67
CA ASP A 261 4.05 37.77 0.56
C ASP A 261 3.43 36.64 1.41
N GLN A 262 2.96 35.56 0.81
CA GLN A 262 2.56 34.35 1.54
C GLN A 262 3.78 33.64 2.13
N TRP A 263 4.92 33.72 1.45
CA TRP A 263 6.21 33.26 1.93
C TRP A 263 6.68 33.93 3.23
N LYS A 264 6.67 35.26 3.21
CA LYS A 264 7.10 36.07 4.39
C LYS A 264 6.21 35.83 5.60
N ARG A 265 4.98 35.34 5.41
CA ARG A 265 4.04 35.04 6.48
C ARG A 265 4.28 33.65 7.09
N SER A 266 4.90 32.71 6.38
CA SER A 266 5.17 31.37 6.91
C SER A 266 6.39 31.30 7.83
N GLY A 267 7.21 32.36 7.87
CA GLY A 267 8.38 32.45 8.75
C GLY A 267 9.57 31.58 8.33
N GLN A 268 9.45 30.80 7.25
CA GLN A 268 10.51 29.90 6.82
C GLN A 268 11.47 30.53 5.79
N SER A 269 12.74 30.17 5.89
CA SER A 269 13.75 30.63 4.95
C SER A 269 13.63 29.90 3.59
N ARG A 270 14.10 30.55 2.52
CA ARG A 270 14.17 29.95 1.17
C ARG A 270 14.98 28.67 1.17
N GLU A 271 15.99 28.57 2.02
CA GLU A 271 16.85 27.40 2.19
C GLU A 271 16.11 26.22 2.81
N ALA A 272 15.27 26.46 3.83
CA ALA A 272 14.45 25.43 4.45
C ALA A 272 13.49 24.77 3.44
N ARG A 273 12.85 25.55 2.58
CA ARG A 273 11.98 24.98 1.55
C ARG A 273 12.71 24.20 0.49
N LYS A 274 13.85 24.73 0.03
CA LYS A 274 14.69 23.99 -0.91
C LYS A 274 15.08 22.65 -0.34
N ALA A 275 15.44 22.61 0.95
CA ALA A 275 15.80 21.40 1.66
C ALA A 275 14.65 20.38 1.70
N VAL A 276 13.39 20.82 1.98
CA VAL A 276 12.22 19.92 1.92
C VAL A 276 11.96 19.45 0.51
N THR A 277 12.05 20.33 -0.49
CA THR A 277 11.90 19.94 -1.90
C THR A 277 12.94 18.91 -2.31
N ASP A 278 14.20 19.10 -1.94
CA ASP A 278 15.28 18.15 -2.23
C ASP A 278 15.06 16.81 -1.49
N ALA A 279 14.49 16.84 -0.28
CA ALA A 279 14.14 15.65 0.48
C ALA A 279 12.94 14.85 -0.10
N VAL A 280 11.99 15.56 -0.73
CA VAL A 280 10.78 14.94 -1.31
C VAL A 280 10.98 14.58 -2.79
N GLY A 281 11.87 15.26 -3.49
CA GLY A 281 12.10 15.14 -4.94
C GLY A 281 13.28 14.26 -5.34
N GLY A 282 14.06 13.71 -4.37
CA GLY A 282 15.11 12.73 -4.60
C GLY A 282 14.53 11.34 -4.72
#